data_7a2265cc17d6fac42cba820444aa0215
#
_entry.id   7a2265cc17d6fac42cba820444aa0215
#
_cell.length_a   1.000
_cell.length_b   1.000
_cell.length_c   1.000
_cell.angle_alpha   90.00
_cell.angle_beta   90.00
_cell.angle_gamma   90.00
#
_symmetry.space_group_name_H-M   'P 1'
#
loop_
_entity.id
_entity.type
_entity.pdbx_description
1 polymer ?
#
loop_
_entity_poly.entity_id
_entity_poly.type
_entity_poly.pdbx_seq_one_letter_code
_entity_poly.pdbx_strand_id
1 'polypeptide(L)'
;GKPYMISADSLLPPAFAQFFEKWNIQAAISLPIEINGEAAMYLCFFELRKRRIWDVSDIKFLNEVKQIVQSILIKRITKNSLASSYASLEAILENVGCGICVRDMLSEKILYTNQQFRRLFADDRFEKQQDEIFRSGNKRYGNGNFVEYYSKEDNRYFDIYHTQINWVDGRMVMLLTVYDVTDKKLYQQKIERQANNDFLTGLYNRMRCEHDVEIYIQRAR
;
A
#
# COMPACT_ATOMS: atom_id res chain seq x y z
N GLY A 1 -27.03 -7.03 21.01
CA GLY A 1 -28.31 -6.34 21.19
C GLY A 1 -29.45 -7.32 21.50
N LYS A 2 -30.51 -6.82 22.10
CA LYS A 2 -31.68 -7.65 22.41
C LYS A 2 -32.56 -7.80 21.16
N PRO A 3 -33.25 -8.98 21.02
CA PRO A 3 -34.26 -9.15 19.98
C PRO A 3 -35.39 -8.14 20.17
N TYR A 4 -35.91 -7.62 19.07
CA TYR A 4 -37.07 -6.76 19.06
C TYR A 4 -38.23 -7.53 18.46
N MET A 5 -39.30 -7.70 19.26
CA MET A 5 -40.48 -8.52 18.90
C MET A 5 -41.70 -7.63 18.71
N ILE A 6 -42.44 -7.87 17.65
CA ILE A 6 -43.70 -7.22 17.33
C ILE A 6 -44.78 -8.30 17.17
N SER A 7 -45.89 -8.12 17.84
CA SER A 7 -47.11 -8.90 17.66
C SER A 7 -48.18 -8.03 16.99
N ALA A 8 -49.27 -8.68 16.54
CA ALA A 8 -50.38 -7.98 15.91
C ALA A 8 -51.02 -6.90 16.78
N ASP A 9 -50.90 -7.01 18.10
CA ASP A 9 -51.46 -6.08 19.08
C ASP A 9 -50.49 -4.99 19.53
N SER A 10 -49.28 -4.97 18.95
CA SER A 10 -48.26 -3.96 19.27
C SER A 10 -48.59 -2.60 18.66
N LEU A 11 -48.50 -1.54 19.46
CA LEU A 11 -48.61 -0.17 18.95
C LEU A 11 -47.39 0.12 18.06
N LEU A 12 -47.62 0.20 16.76
CA LEU A 12 -46.57 0.48 15.75
C LEU A 12 -46.62 1.95 15.29
N PRO A 13 -45.43 2.52 15.02
CA PRO A 13 -45.41 3.80 14.28
C PRO A 13 -46.11 3.67 12.93
N PRO A 14 -46.76 4.77 12.41
CA PRO A 14 -47.61 4.70 11.22
C PRO A 14 -46.97 4.08 9.98
N ALA A 15 -45.67 4.32 9.76
CA ALA A 15 -44.91 3.74 8.64
C ALA A 15 -44.77 2.21 8.74
N PHE A 16 -44.56 1.70 9.95
CA PHE A 16 -44.49 0.26 10.20
C PHE A 16 -45.90 -0.39 10.13
N ALA A 17 -46.91 0.28 10.62
CA ALA A 17 -48.30 -0.20 10.53
C ALA A 17 -48.75 -0.39 9.06
N GLN A 18 -48.44 0.59 8.18
CA GLN A 18 -48.71 0.49 6.73
C GLN A 18 -47.93 -0.67 6.09
N PHE A 19 -46.66 -0.91 6.50
CA PHE A 19 -45.86 -2.01 5.99
C PHE A 19 -46.42 -3.36 6.42
N PHE A 20 -46.84 -3.50 7.67
CA PHE A 20 -47.42 -4.73 8.21
C PHE A 20 -48.74 -5.04 7.51
N GLU A 21 -49.61 -4.06 7.32
CA GLU A 21 -50.90 -4.18 6.60
C GLU A 21 -50.65 -4.58 5.14
N LYS A 22 -49.77 -3.87 4.43
CA LYS A 22 -49.47 -4.11 3.00
C LYS A 22 -49.03 -5.56 2.74
N TRP A 23 -48.21 -6.14 3.66
CA TRP A 23 -47.67 -7.50 3.53
C TRP A 23 -48.39 -8.54 4.33
N ASN A 24 -49.51 -8.19 4.95
CA ASN A 24 -50.32 -9.08 5.85
C ASN A 24 -49.46 -9.74 6.93
N ILE A 25 -48.54 -8.97 7.56
CA ILE A 25 -47.65 -9.48 8.60
C ILE A 25 -48.41 -9.58 9.93
N GLN A 26 -48.48 -10.79 10.48
CA GLN A 26 -49.20 -11.09 11.72
C GLN A 26 -48.31 -11.01 12.98
N ALA A 27 -47.01 -11.26 12.82
CA ALA A 27 -46.01 -11.09 13.86
C ALA A 27 -44.60 -10.95 13.22
N ALA A 28 -43.68 -10.28 13.90
CA ALA A 28 -42.30 -10.17 13.49
C ALA A 28 -41.34 -10.30 14.66
N ILE A 29 -40.15 -10.80 14.38
CA ILE A 29 -38.99 -10.75 15.28
C ILE A 29 -37.80 -10.20 14.51
N SER A 30 -37.11 -9.27 15.10
CA SER A 30 -35.93 -8.62 14.52
C SER A 30 -34.72 -8.85 15.43
N LEU A 31 -33.66 -9.41 14.88
CA LEU A 31 -32.43 -9.76 15.58
C LEU A 31 -31.30 -8.89 15.03
N PRO A 32 -30.62 -8.09 15.88
CA PRO A 32 -29.52 -7.28 15.43
C PRO A 32 -28.31 -8.16 15.06
N ILE A 33 -27.73 -7.88 13.91
CA ILE A 33 -26.43 -8.40 13.47
C ILE A 33 -25.38 -7.32 13.80
N GLU A 34 -24.47 -7.66 14.68
CA GLU A 34 -23.44 -6.76 15.16
C GLU A 34 -22.14 -6.97 14.40
N ILE A 35 -21.52 -5.85 13.99
CA ILE A 35 -20.19 -5.80 13.41
C ILE A 35 -19.38 -4.81 14.25
N ASN A 36 -18.25 -5.25 14.78
CA ASN A 36 -17.40 -4.46 15.68
C ASN A 36 -18.12 -3.92 16.93
N GLY A 37 -19.13 -4.65 17.43
CA GLY A 37 -19.89 -4.28 18.63
C GLY A 37 -21.06 -3.33 18.40
N GLU A 38 -21.29 -2.90 17.15
CA GLU A 38 -22.41 -2.04 16.77
C GLU A 38 -23.42 -2.81 15.89
N ALA A 39 -24.70 -2.50 16.05
CA ALA A 39 -25.75 -3.07 15.21
C ALA A 39 -25.67 -2.48 13.79
N ALA A 40 -25.13 -3.23 12.85
CA ALA A 40 -24.96 -2.81 11.47
C ALA A 40 -26.19 -3.10 10.61
N MET A 41 -26.95 -4.13 10.93
CA MET A 41 -28.16 -4.55 10.21
C MET A 41 -29.06 -5.40 11.11
N TYR A 42 -30.26 -5.69 10.62
CA TYR A 42 -31.23 -6.50 11.34
C TYR A 42 -31.67 -7.69 10.48
N LEU A 43 -31.69 -8.87 11.09
CA LEU A 43 -32.29 -10.07 10.51
C LEU A 43 -33.71 -10.15 11.00
N CYS A 44 -34.68 -9.98 10.09
CA CYS A 44 -36.11 -9.97 10.42
C CYS A 44 -36.79 -11.21 9.92
N PHE A 45 -37.64 -11.81 10.78
CA PHE A 45 -38.49 -12.93 10.43
C PHE A 45 -39.95 -12.48 10.59
N PHE A 46 -40.78 -12.85 9.63
CA PHE A 46 -42.19 -12.45 9.57
C PHE A 46 -43.10 -13.69 9.56
N GLU A 47 -44.13 -13.67 10.39
CA GLU A 47 -45.24 -14.62 10.31
C GLU A 47 -46.39 -14.00 9.51
N LEU A 48 -46.81 -14.66 8.44
CA LEU A 48 -47.82 -14.12 7.50
C LEU A 48 -49.18 -14.81 7.62
N ARG A 49 -49.27 -15.94 8.27
CA ARG A 49 -50.49 -16.78 8.24
C ARG A 49 -51.36 -16.69 9.48
N LYS A 50 -50.73 -16.57 10.65
CA LYS A 50 -51.44 -16.60 11.94
C LYS A 50 -50.79 -15.66 12.95
N ARG A 51 -51.58 -15.20 13.90
CA ARG A 51 -51.04 -14.48 15.06
C ARG A 51 -50.09 -15.42 15.82
N ARG A 52 -48.88 -14.96 16.07
CA ARG A 52 -47.84 -15.74 16.75
C ARG A 52 -47.25 -14.95 17.90
N ILE A 53 -47.06 -15.62 19.01
CA ILE A 53 -46.24 -15.16 20.12
C ILE A 53 -44.95 -15.97 20.03
N TRP A 54 -43.81 -15.27 19.95
CA TRP A 54 -42.51 -15.90 19.87
C TRP A 54 -42.12 -16.45 21.23
N ASP A 55 -41.94 -17.77 21.35
CA ASP A 55 -41.53 -18.42 22.58
C ASP A 55 -40.00 -18.50 22.73
N VAL A 56 -39.52 -19.00 23.87
CA VAL A 56 -38.10 -19.13 24.16
C VAL A 56 -37.37 -20.04 23.17
N SER A 57 -38.04 -21.08 22.69
CA SER A 57 -37.48 -22.05 21.74
C SER A 57 -37.31 -21.41 20.34
N ASP A 58 -38.32 -20.62 19.92
CA ASP A 58 -38.25 -19.84 18.70
C ASP A 58 -37.07 -18.87 18.74
N ILE A 59 -36.96 -18.10 19.84
CA ILE A 59 -35.88 -17.11 20.00
C ILE A 59 -34.51 -17.79 19.99
N LYS A 60 -34.37 -18.95 20.64
CA LYS A 60 -33.12 -19.70 20.65
C LYS A 60 -32.74 -20.15 19.23
N PHE A 61 -33.67 -20.79 18.52
CA PHE A 61 -33.46 -21.23 17.14
C PHE A 61 -33.09 -20.08 16.21
N LEU A 62 -33.85 -18.98 16.28
CA LEU A 62 -33.57 -17.80 15.42
C LEU A 62 -32.25 -17.12 15.76
N ASN A 63 -31.82 -17.15 17.03
CA ASN A 63 -30.49 -16.69 17.40
C ASN A 63 -29.39 -17.58 16.84
N GLU A 64 -29.55 -18.89 16.81
CA GLU A 64 -28.59 -19.80 16.15
C GLU A 64 -28.48 -19.49 14.65
N VAL A 65 -29.62 -19.32 13.96
CA VAL A 65 -29.67 -18.90 12.57
C VAL A 65 -28.96 -17.55 12.39
N LYS A 66 -29.27 -16.59 13.27
CA LYS A 66 -28.59 -15.27 13.25
C LYS A 66 -27.06 -15.40 13.37
N GLN A 67 -26.58 -16.23 14.29
CA GLN A 67 -25.14 -16.44 14.48
C GLN A 67 -24.46 -17.00 13.23
N ILE A 68 -25.10 -17.96 12.55
CA ILE A 68 -24.60 -18.51 11.29
C ILE A 68 -24.52 -17.42 10.23
N VAL A 69 -25.62 -16.68 10.02
CA VAL A 69 -25.68 -15.59 9.05
C VAL A 69 -24.63 -14.52 9.37
N GLN A 70 -24.53 -14.11 10.63
CA GLN A 70 -23.56 -13.12 11.09
C GLN A 70 -22.12 -13.57 10.82
N SER A 71 -21.79 -14.84 11.13
CA SER A 71 -20.44 -15.37 10.88
C SER A 71 -20.07 -15.37 9.39
N ILE A 72 -21.02 -15.75 8.52
CA ILE A 72 -20.83 -15.71 7.06
C ILE A 72 -20.65 -14.29 6.57
N LEU A 73 -21.47 -13.34 7.04
CA LEU A 73 -21.37 -11.93 6.66
C LEU A 73 -20.05 -11.30 7.09
N ILE A 74 -19.65 -11.50 8.35
CA ILE A 74 -18.38 -11.00 8.88
C ILE A 74 -17.21 -11.55 8.05
N LYS A 75 -17.18 -12.86 7.80
CA LYS A 75 -16.15 -13.50 6.99
C LYS A 75 -16.07 -12.90 5.58
N ARG A 76 -17.22 -12.64 4.94
CA ARG A 76 -17.29 -12.04 3.61
C ARG A 76 -16.82 -10.59 3.60
N ILE A 77 -17.25 -9.79 4.58
CA ILE A 77 -16.84 -8.38 4.71
C ILE A 77 -15.35 -8.29 4.96
N THR A 78 -14.81 -9.08 5.88
CA THR A 78 -13.37 -9.12 6.19
C THR A 78 -12.56 -9.52 4.96
N LYS A 79 -12.98 -10.56 4.23
CA LYS A 79 -12.30 -10.99 2.99
C LYS A 79 -12.31 -9.89 1.93
N ASN A 80 -13.45 -9.23 1.72
CA ASN A 80 -13.55 -8.15 0.73
C ASN A 80 -12.72 -6.91 1.14
N SER A 81 -12.75 -6.54 2.42
CA SER A 81 -11.93 -5.43 2.95
C SER A 81 -10.44 -5.72 2.78
N LEU A 82 -10.02 -6.95 3.10
CA LEU A 82 -8.64 -7.38 2.91
C LEU A 82 -8.23 -7.32 1.43
N ALA A 83 -9.04 -7.87 0.53
CA ALA A 83 -8.79 -7.83 -0.91
C ALA A 83 -8.69 -6.40 -1.45
N SER A 84 -9.59 -5.50 -1.00
CA SER A 84 -9.54 -4.07 -1.36
C SER A 84 -8.28 -3.39 -0.85
N SER A 85 -7.86 -3.68 0.38
CA SER A 85 -6.63 -3.14 0.94
C SER A 85 -5.39 -3.60 0.17
N TYR A 86 -5.32 -4.89 -0.19
CA TYR A 86 -4.23 -5.41 -1.03
C TYR A 86 -4.20 -4.74 -2.41
N ALA A 87 -5.34 -4.62 -3.08
CA ALA A 87 -5.42 -3.96 -4.38
C ALA A 87 -4.97 -2.49 -4.32
N SER A 88 -5.32 -1.78 -3.24
CA SER A 88 -4.88 -0.41 -3.03
C SER A 88 -3.37 -0.31 -2.80
N LEU A 89 -2.80 -1.19 -1.97
CA LEU A 89 -1.35 -1.23 -1.74
C LEU A 89 -0.58 -1.58 -3.01
N GLU A 90 -1.04 -2.55 -3.78
CA GLU A 90 -0.46 -2.92 -5.06
C GLU A 90 -0.50 -1.74 -6.04
N ALA A 91 -1.65 -1.06 -6.15
CA ALA A 91 -1.78 0.12 -7.00
C ALA A 91 -0.82 1.25 -6.59
N ILE A 92 -0.61 1.48 -5.29
CA ILE A 92 0.36 2.46 -4.79
C ILE A 92 1.78 2.04 -5.19
N LEU A 93 2.17 0.79 -4.96
CA LEU A 93 3.51 0.29 -5.28
C LEU A 93 3.78 0.32 -6.79
N GLU A 94 2.79 -0.01 -7.62
CA GLU A 94 2.92 0.03 -9.09
C GLU A 94 3.04 1.46 -9.65
N ASN A 95 2.48 2.47 -8.96
CA ASN A 95 2.47 3.86 -9.44
C ASN A 95 3.48 4.78 -8.73
N VAL A 96 4.26 4.27 -7.77
CA VAL A 96 5.32 5.06 -7.14
C VAL A 96 6.41 5.40 -8.16
N GLY A 97 6.98 6.61 -8.07
CA GLY A 97 7.96 7.12 -9.03
C GLY A 97 9.37 6.52 -8.92
N CYS A 98 9.56 5.48 -8.11
CA CYS A 98 10.83 4.74 -8.01
C CYS A 98 10.65 3.28 -8.41
N GLY A 99 11.72 2.66 -8.91
CA GLY A 99 11.78 1.22 -9.12
C GLY A 99 11.86 0.49 -7.79
N ILE A 100 10.98 -0.50 -7.58
CA ILE A 100 11.01 -1.37 -6.40
C ILE A 100 11.28 -2.81 -6.84
N CYS A 101 12.25 -3.44 -6.18
CA CYS A 101 12.56 -4.86 -6.37
C CYS A 101 12.74 -5.53 -4.99
N VAL A 102 12.13 -6.70 -4.83
CA VAL A 102 12.35 -7.57 -3.66
C VAL A 102 13.01 -8.86 -4.14
N ARG A 103 14.14 -9.20 -3.52
CA ARG A 103 14.96 -10.33 -3.90
C ARG A 103 15.22 -11.23 -2.69
N ASP A 104 15.10 -12.52 -2.90
CA ASP A 104 15.50 -13.54 -1.90
C ASP A 104 17.01 -13.54 -1.72
N MET A 105 17.49 -13.49 -0.48
CA MET A 105 18.92 -13.42 -0.19
C MET A 105 19.68 -14.73 -0.38
N LEU A 106 18.99 -15.87 -0.32
CA LEU A 106 19.61 -17.18 -0.44
C LEU A 106 19.56 -17.69 -1.88
N SER A 107 18.41 -17.65 -2.51
CA SER A 107 18.22 -18.13 -3.89
C SER A 107 18.50 -17.09 -4.96
N GLU A 108 18.72 -15.84 -4.55
CA GLU A 108 18.91 -14.68 -5.44
C GLU A 108 17.74 -14.37 -6.39
N LYS A 109 16.63 -15.10 -6.25
CA LYS A 109 15.45 -14.91 -7.11
C LYS A 109 14.72 -13.61 -6.78
N ILE A 110 14.27 -12.94 -7.84
CA ILE A 110 13.38 -11.79 -7.72
C ILE A 110 12.00 -12.31 -7.32
N LEU A 111 11.47 -11.80 -6.21
CA LEU A 111 10.15 -12.14 -5.67
C LEU A 111 9.08 -11.16 -6.09
N TYR A 112 9.46 -9.89 -6.24
CA TYR A 112 8.54 -8.81 -6.64
C TYR A 112 9.30 -7.69 -7.35
N THR A 113 8.66 -7.10 -8.36
CA THR A 113 9.09 -5.83 -8.98
C THR A 113 7.85 -5.01 -9.31
N ASN A 114 7.93 -3.69 -9.15
CA ASN A 114 6.89 -2.80 -9.62
C ASN A 114 7.10 -2.40 -11.10
N GLN A 115 6.12 -1.73 -11.68
CA GLN A 115 6.15 -1.29 -13.07
C GLN A 115 7.37 -0.41 -13.38
N GLN A 116 7.72 0.50 -12.47
CA GLN A 116 8.83 1.42 -12.66
C GLN A 116 10.18 0.68 -12.71
N PHE A 117 10.39 -0.32 -11.85
CA PHE A 117 11.59 -1.16 -11.91
C PHE A 117 11.71 -1.87 -13.25
N ARG A 118 10.62 -2.47 -13.74
CA ARG A 118 10.59 -3.15 -15.04
C ARG A 118 10.86 -2.20 -16.23
N ARG A 119 10.48 -0.91 -16.09
CA ARG A 119 10.81 0.13 -17.11
C ARG A 119 12.27 0.54 -17.08
N LEU A 120 12.86 0.64 -15.88
CA LEU A 120 14.26 1.03 -15.73
C LEU A 120 15.22 -0.08 -16.17
N PHE A 121 14.88 -1.33 -15.86
CA PHE A 121 15.70 -2.51 -16.13
C PHE A 121 14.92 -3.54 -17.00
N ALA A 122 14.55 -3.14 -18.21
CA ALA A 122 13.95 -4.06 -19.16
C ALA A 122 14.94 -5.20 -19.54
N ASP A 123 14.41 -6.37 -19.92
CA ASP A 123 15.16 -7.49 -20.51
C ASP A 123 16.33 -8.04 -19.66
N ASP A 124 16.08 -8.33 -18.37
CA ASP A 124 17.04 -8.94 -17.42
C ASP A 124 18.36 -8.15 -17.27
N ARG A 125 18.35 -6.87 -17.63
CA ARG A 125 19.54 -5.99 -17.50
C ARG A 125 19.99 -5.84 -16.07
N PHE A 126 19.07 -5.83 -15.11
CA PHE A 126 19.43 -5.74 -13.70
C PHE A 126 20.28 -6.93 -13.25
N GLU A 127 19.91 -8.14 -13.64
CA GLU A 127 20.66 -9.36 -13.28
C GLU A 127 22.07 -9.35 -13.86
N LYS A 128 22.25 -8.77 -15.04
CA LYS A 128 23.57 -8.64 -15.69
C LYS A 128 24.43 -7.54 -15.06
N GLN A 129 23.81 -6.46 -14.59
CA GLN A 129 24.51 -5.29 -14.05
C GLN A 129 24.63 -5.30 -12.52
N GLN A 130 23.95 -6.22 -11.82
CA GLN A 130 23.89 -6.23 -10.37
C GLN A 130 25.27 -6.30 -9.70
N ASP A 131 26.21 -7.10 -10.23
CA ASP A 131 27.55 -7.19 -9.71
C ASP A 131 28.31 -5.87 -9.81
N GLU A 132 28.15 -5.14 -10.91
CA GLU A 132 28.75 -3.82 -11.09
C GLU A 132 28.09 -2.79 -10.16
N ILE A 133 26.77 -2.81 -10.04
CA ILE A 133 26.01 -1.94 -9.14
C ILE A 133 26.50 -2.08 -7.69
N PHE A 134 26.63 -3.32 -7.19
CA PHE A 134 27.03 -3.56 -5.81
C PHE A 134 28.53 -3.41 -5.56
N ARG A 135 29.39 -3.50 -6.58
CA ARG A 135 30.82 -3.20 -6.49
C ARG A 135 31.14 -1.71 -6.48
N SER A 136 30.25 -0.86 -7.00
CA SER A 136 30.48 0.60 -7.17
C SER A 136 30.61 1.40 -5.87
N GLY A 137 30.49 0.76 -4.74
CA GLY A 137 30.73 1.34 -3.41
C GLY A 137 29.46 1.56 -2.59
N ASN A 138 29.40 0.86 -1.46
CA ASN A 138 28.30 0.97 -0.50
C ASN A 138 28.57 2.10 0.50
N LYS A 139 27.72 3.15 0.49
CA LYS A 139 27.66 4.13 1.58
C LYS A 139 26.52 3.73 2.52
N ARG A 140 26.76 3.73 3.84
CA ARG A 140 25.71 3.49 4.83
C ARG A 140 24.69 4.64 4.85
N TYR A 141 23.40 4.30 4.77
CA TYR A 141 22.33 5.29 4.86
C TYR A 141 21.20 4.73 5.77
N GLY A 142 21.05 5.28 6.96
CA GLY A 142 20.11 4.78 7.95
C GLY A 142 20.32 3.29 8.27
N ASN A 143 19.27 2.48 8.16
CA ASN A 143 19.30 1.03 8.36
C ASN A 143 19.67 0.23 7.10
N GLY A 144 20.04 0.89 6.01
CA GLY A 144 20.35 0.28 4.73
C GLY A 144 21.65 0.82 4.14
N ASN A 145 21.93 0.39 2.94
CA ASN A 145 23.08 0.86 2.16
C ASN A 145 22.59 1.66 0.94
N PHE A 146 23.45 2.55 0.48
CA PHE A 146 23.20 3.43 -0.66
C PHE A 146 24.31 3.29 -1.69
N VAL A 147 23.94 3.22 -2.96
CA VAL A 147 24.86 3.13 -4.10
C VAL A 147 24.46 4.17 -5.15
N GLU A 148 25.40 5.01 -5.56
CA GLU A 148 25.26 5.81 -6.78
C GLU A 148 25.82 4.99 -7.94
N TYR A 149 24.99 4.74 -8.96
CA TYR A 149 25.36 3.95 -10.12
C TYR A 149 25.16 4.73 -11.41
N TYR A 150 26.14 4.70 -12.28
CA TYR A 150 26.05 5.25 -13.62
C TYR A 150 26.06 4.13 -14.66
N SER A 151 24.94 3.96 -15.35
CA SER A 151 24.84 3.04 -16.49
C SER A 151 25.42 3.69 -17.75
N LYS A 152 26.54 3.17 -18.23
CA LYS A 152 27.17 3.62 -19.46
C LYS A 152 26.33 3.29 -20.69
N GLU A 153 25.61 2.17 -20.65
CA GLU A 153 24.78 1.71 -21.78
C GLU A 153 23.59 2.64 -22.02
N ASP A 154 22.92 3.07 -20.94
CA ASP A 154 21.74 3.93 -21.04
C ASP A 154 22.07 5.42 -20.87
N ASN A 155 23.32 5.76 -20.52
CA ASN A 155 23.77 7.12 -20.14
C ASN A 155 22.89 7.71 -19.02
N ARG A 156 22.62 6.92 -17.98
CA ARG A 156 21.73 7.26 -16.87
C ARG A 156 22.40 7.13 -15.51
N TYR A 157 21.98 7.98 -14.59
CA TYR A 157 22.40 7.97 -13.19
C TYR A 157 21.29 7.43 -12.32
N PHE A 158 21.63 6.47 -11.44
CA PHE A 158 20.70 5.85 -10.50
C PHE A 158 21.18 6.02 -9.07
N ASP A 159 20.23 6.37 -8.19
CA ASP A 159 20.38 6.26 -6.73
C ASP A 159 19.68 4.99 -6.29
N ILE A 160 20.44 4.04 -5.76
CA ILE A 160 19.95 2.71 -5.36
C ILE A 160 20.09 2.56 -3.85
N TYR A 161 18.96 2.38 -3.17
CA TYR A 161 18.91 2.08 -1.74
C TYR A 161 18.56 0.60 -1.58
N HIS A 162 19.24 -0.09 -0.69
CA HIS A 162 18.93 -1.47 -0.37
C HIS A 162 18.95 -1.73 1.14
N THR A 163 17.97 -2.47 1.62
CA THR A 163 17.82 -2.83 3.02
C THR A 163 17.26 -4.23 3.16
N GLN A 164 17.54 -4.88 4.29
CA GLN A 164 16.99 -6.18 4.61
C GLN A 164 15.65 -6.00 5.33
N ILE A 165 14.65 -6.77 4.91
CA ILE A 165 13.32 -6.79 5.54
C ILE A 165 12.85 -8.24 5.73
N ASN A 166 11.92 -8.45 6.67
CA ASN A 166 11.22 -9.72 6.81
C ASN A 166 10.12 -9.82 5.76
N TRP A 167 10.14 -10.90 4.98
CA TRP A 167 9.08 -11.21 4.02
C TRP A 167 7.86 -11.82 4.70
N VAL A 168 6.74 -11.94 3.96
CA VAL A 168 5.45 -12.45 4.46
C VAL A 168 5.51 -13.88 5.03
N ASP A 169 6.47 -14.67 4.62
CA ASP A 169 6.72 -16.04 5.10
C ASP A 169 7.82 -16.13 6.19
N GLY A 170 8.28 -14.98 6.69
CA GLY A 170 9.27 -14.86 7.77
C GLY A 170 10.73 -14.94 7.33
N ARG A 171 11.03 -15.19 6.04
CA ARG A 171 12.42 -15.16 5.56
C ARG A 171 12.92 -13.73 5.38
N MET A 172 14.23 -13.59 5.49
CA MET A 172 14.91 -12.33 5.20
C MET A 172 15.07 -12.14 3.69
N VAL A 173 14.65 -10.98 3.19
CA VAL A 173 14.79 -10.59 1.79
C VAL A 173 15.43 -9.22 1.67
N MET A 174 16.01 -8.93 0.51
CA MET A 174 16.54 -7.61 0.19
C MET A 174 15.49 -6.80 -0.57
N LEU A 175 15.15 -5.65 -0.02
CA LEU A 175 14.35 -4.62 -0.68
C LEU A 175 15.31 -3.62 -1.33
N LEU A 176 15.15 -3.43 -2.64
CA LEU A 176 15.85 -2.40 -3.40
C LEU A 176 14.85 -1.32 -3.83
N THR A 177 15.23 -0.06 -3.69
CA THR A 177 14.54 1.08 -4.30
C THR A 177 15.50 1.84 -5.20
N VAL A 178 15.08 2.07 -6.44
CA VAL A 178 15.90 2.66 -7.50
C VAL A 178 15.26 3.94 -8.00
N TYR A 179 16.00 5.01 -7.95
CA TYR A 179 15.62 6.32 -8.45
C TYR A 179 16.46 6.67 -9.67
N ASP A 180 15.84 7.00 -10.80
CA ASP A 180 16.52 7.65 -11.92
C ASP A 180 16.73 9.12 -11.54
N VAL A 181 17.99 9.49 -11.36
CA VAL A 181 18.40 10.85 -10.98
C VAL A 181 19.15 11.55 -12.10
N THR A 182 19.01 11.06 -13.34
CA THR A 182 19.72 11.57 -14.52
C THR A 182 19.49 13.06 -14.71
N ASP A 183 18.24 13.48 -14.79
CA ASP A 183 17.90 14.89 -15.00
C ASP A 183 18.43 15.78 -13.86
N LYS A 184 18.31 15.31 -12.62
CA LYS A 184 18.83 16.01 -11.44
C LYS A 184 20.35 16.18 -11.52
N LYS A 185 21.10 15.13 -11.88
CA LYS A 185 22.56 15.17 -12.01
C LYS A 185 22.99 16.08 -13.17
N LEU A 186 22.35 15.97 -14.33
CA LEU A 186 22.64 16.82 -15.48
C LEU A 186 22.34 18.30 -15.17
N TYR A 187 21.24 18.57 -14.47
CA TYR A 187 20.90 19.93 -14.06
C TYR A 187 21.93 20.52 -13.07
N GLN A 188 22.34 19.72 -12.08
CA GLN A 188 23.41 20.11 -11.16
C GLN A 188 24.71 20.42 -11.88
N GLN A 189 25.15 19.56 -12.79
CA GLN A 189 26.35 19.78 -13.58
C GLN A 189 26.27 21.08 -14.44
N LYS A 190 25.07 21.35 -15.00
CA LYS A 190 24.81 22.56 -15.74
C LYS A 190 24.95 23.82 -14.87
N ILE A 191 24.33 23.78 -13.66
CA ILE A 191 24.44 24.90 -12.70
C ILE A 191 25.89 25.11 -12.27
N GLU A 192 26.62 24.04 -11.91
CA GLU A 192 28.01 24.09 -11.51
C GLU A 192 28.89 24.68 -12.63
N ARG A 193 28.63 24.27 -13.87
CA ARG A 193 29.35 24.82 -15.02
C ARG A 193 29.03 26.28 -15.21
N GLN A 194 27.80 26.73 -15.08
CA GLN A 194 27.41 28.13 -15.19
C GLN A 194 27.98 28.99 -14.05
N ALA A 195 28.04 28.43 -12.84
CA ALA A 195 28.61 29.13 -11.67
C ALA A 195 30.14 29.29 -11.72
N ASN A 196 30.84 28.35 -12.37
CA ASN A 196 32.31 28.29 -12.36
C ASN A 196 32.96 28.74 -13.65
N ASN A 197 32.23 28.83 -14.76
CA ASN A 197 32.81 29.17 -16.08
C ASN A 197 32.26 30.49 -16.61
N ASP A 198 33.08 31.17 -17.37
CA ASP A 198 32.69 32.33 -18.14
C ASP A 198 31.84 31.92 -19.35
N PHE A 199 30.72 32.59 -19.55
CA PHE A 199 29.74 32.25 -20.58
C PHE A 199 30.27 32.36 -22.02
N LEU A 200 31.17 33.32 -22.28
CA LEU A 200 31.68 33.61 -23.63
C LEU A 200 32.83 32.68 -24.01
N THR A 201 33.73 32.45 -23.09
CA THR A 201 34.98 31.72 -23.35
C THR A 201 34.94 30.26 -22.99
N GLY A 202 34.00 29.86 -22.09
CA GLY A 202 33.93 28.53 -21.52
C GLY A 202 35.04 28.20 -20.53
N LEU A 203 35.96 29.12 -20.25
CA LEU A 203 37.02 28.98 -19.26
C LEU A 203 36.48 29.24 -17.85
N TYR A 204 37.28 28.89 -16.81
CA TYR A 204 36.92 29.25 -15.44
C TYR A 204 36.73 30.76 -15.29
N ASN A 205 35.65 31.14 -14.61
CA ASN A 205 35.41 32.56 -14.33
C ASN A 205 36.37 33.08 -13.24
N ARG A 206 36.39 34.38 -13.07
CA ARG A 206 37.29 35.05 -12.13
C ARG A 206 37.12 34.51 -10.70
N MET A 207 35.88 34.31 -10.24
CA MET A 207 35.59 33.84 -8.89
C MET A 207 36.17 32.44 -8.64
N ARG A 208 36.07 31.55 -9.61
CA ARG A 208 36.62 30.18 -9.51
C ARG A 208 38.16 30.23 -9.51
N CYS A 209 38.77 31.05 -10.36
CA CYS A 209 40.23 31.20 -10.39
C CYS A 209 40.78 31.77 -9.08
N GLU A 210 40.15 32.79 -8.50
CA GLU A 210 40.56 33.38 -7.22
C GLU A 210 40.46 32.32 -6.09
N HIS A 211 39.38 31.57 -6.02
CA HIS A 211 39.20 30.49 -5.05
C HIS A 211 40.25 29.36 -5.18
N ASP A 212 40.52 28.91 -6.39
CA ASP A 212 41.54 27.88 -6.62
C ASP A 212 42.94 28.34 -6.24
N VAL A 213 43.29 29.61 -6.54
CA VAL A 213 44.55 30.22 -6.13
C VAL A 213 44.68 30.27 -4.61
N GLU A 214 43.64 30.65 -3.87
CA GLU A 214 43.64 30.65 -2.41
C GLU A 214 43.92 29.26 -1.85
N ILE A 215 43.26 28.22 -2.38
CA ILE A 215 43.48 26.83 -1.98
C ILE A 215 44.93 26.40 -2.22
N TYR A 216 45.52 26.75 -3.38
CA TYR A 216 46.91 26.42 -3.68
C TYR A 216 47.88 27.12 -2.74
N ILE A 217 47.64 28.38 -2.40
CA ILE A 217 48.46 29.14 -1.44
C ILE A 217 48.40 28.49 -0.04
N GLN A 218 47.20 28.09 0.40
CA GLN A 218 47.04 27.43 1.71
C GLN A 218 47.76 26.07 1.77
N ARG A 219 47.79 25.31 0.69
CA ARG A 219 48.47 24.01 0.62
C ARG A 219 50.00 24.13 0.49
N ALA A 220 50.50 25.27 0.08
CA ALA A 220 51.94 25.52 -0.06
C ALA A 220 52.59 26.09 1.20
N ARG A 221 51.80 26.42 2.22
CA ARG A 221 52.26 26.82 3.57
C ARG A 221 52.27 25.63 4.52
#